data_be96c47e24a9b5dceeee711f2bcb73a9
#
_entry.id   be96c47e24a9b5dceeee711f2bcb73a9
#
_cell.length_a   1.000
_cell.length_b   1.000
_cell.length_c   1.000
_cell.angle_alpha   90.00
_cell.angle_beta   90.00
_cell.angle_gamma   90.00
#
_symmetry.space_group_name_H-M   'P 1'
#
loop_
_entity.id
_entity.type
_entity.pdbx_description
1 polymer ?
#
loop_
_entity_poly.entity_id
_entity_poly.type
_entity_poly.pdbx_seq_one_letter_code
_entity_poly.pdbx_strand_id
1 'polypeptide(L)'
;MAKRKVIISCAITGAIHTPSMSPYLPITAEEIAESAIGAAEAGAAIIHLHARNPVDGRPDQNPDLFMPFLKVIRQRSDAVLNLTTGGHPSMTVQERMRPAQTFAPEVASLNMGTMGFGLFPMLDRFKDFKHAWEPAALEASRDLVFKNTYADIEYLLATLSPLGTRFEFECYDTSHLYNLKYFLDRGLVKVPLFIQTCFGILGGIGSHPDDIMHMKRTADRLFGDQYQWSVLGAGARQMSIVAMAASMGGNVRVGLEDSLWGGPGRLAQTNAEQVATARQIIEGMGLEVA
;
A
#
# COMPACT_ATOMS: atom_id res chain seq x y z
N MET A 1 20.29 -14.54 20.98
CA MET A 1 18.91 -14.09 20.63
C MET A 1 18.79 -14.17 19.13
N ALA A 2 17.70 -14.73 18.58
CA ALA A 2 17.46 -14.69 17.14
C ALA A 2 17.37 -13.21 16.72
N LYS A 3 18.09 -12.84 15.65
CA LYS A 3 17.97 -11.49 15.08
C LYS A 3 16.55 -11.29 14.58
N ARG A 4 15.99 -10.12 14.88
CA ARG A 4 14.68 -9.77 14.37
C ARG A 4 14.75 -9.59 12.86
N LYS A 5 13.81 -10.21 12.15
CA LYS A 5 13.64 -10.04 10.72
C LYS A 5 12.66 -8.89 10.42
N VAL A 6 12.96 -8.12 9.40
CA VAL A 6 12.13 -7.04 8.89
C VAL A 6 11.40 -7.51 7.64
N ILE A 7 10.07 -7.44 7.64
CA ILE A 7 9.25 -7.71 6.47
C ILE A 7 9.34 -6.51 5.53
N ILE A 8 9.67 -6.77 4.26
CA ILE A 8 9.53 -5.81 3.18
C ILE A 8 8.26 -6.14 2.41
N SER A 9 7.30 -5.22 2.38
CA SER A 9 6.17 -5.25 1.46
C SER A 9 6.51 -4.43 0.22
N CYS A 10 6.09 -4.89 -0.97
CA CYS A 10 6.25 -4.12 -2.20
C CYS A 10 4.89 -3.86 -2.87
N ALA A 11 4.58 -2.59 -3.08
CA ALA A 11 3.37 -2.12 -3.73
C ALA A 11 3.65 -1.78 -5.19
N ILE A 12 3.14 -2.60 -6.12
CA ILE A 12 3.63 -2.72 -7.48
C ILE A 12 3.25 -1.53 -8.36
N THR A 13 1.97 -1.18 -8.44
CA THR A 13 1.47 -0.18 -9.41
C THR A 13 0.49 0.82 -8.82
N GLY A 14 -0.38 0.40 -7.89
CA GLY A 14 -1.35 1.25 -7.22
C GLY A 14 -2.38 1.93 -8.11
N ALA A 15 -3.01 2.97 -7.54
CA ALA A 15 -3.99 3.80 -8.21
C ALA A 15 -3.66 5.31 -8.19
N ILE A 16 -2.55 5.69 -7.54
CA ILE A 16 -2.16 7.09 -7.31
C ILE A 16 -1.46 7.69 -8.52
N HIS A 17 -0.42 7.02 -9.00
CA HIS A 17 0.37 7.48 -10.14
C HIS A 17 -0.34 7.14 -11.45
N THR A 18 -0.28 8.07 -12.40
CA THR A 18 -0.84 7.89 -13.74
C THR A 18 0.23 7.46 -14.76
N PRO A 19 -0.14 6.86 -15.90
CA PRO A 19 0.82 6.34 -16.88
C PRO A 19 1.82 7.35 -17.43
N SER A 20 1.47 8.65 -17.42
CA SER A 20 2.36 9.70 -17.90
C SER A 20 3.45 10.09 -16.91
N MET A 21 3.29 9.73 -15.61
CA MET A 21 4.22 10.13 -14.55
C MET A 21 5.51 9.32 -14.53
N SER A 22 5.48 8.08 -15.05
CA SER A 22 6.67 7.25 -15.21
C SER A 22 6.49 6.22 -16.33
N PRO A 23 7.48 6.07 -17.22
CA PRO A 23 7.46 5.01 -18.23
C PRO A 23 7.67 3.61 -17.64
N TYR A 24 8.03 3.53 -16.36
CA TYR A 24 8.32 2.28 -15.64
C TYR A 24 7.17 1.79 -14.78
N LEU A 25 6.04 2.53 -14.73
CA LEU A 25 4.87 2.12 -13.95
C LEU A 25 4.20 0.93 -14.65
N PRO A 26 4.09 -0.25 -14.00
CA PRO A 26 3.46 -1.42 -14.59
C PRO A 26 1.96 -1.19 -14.84
N ILE A 27 1.49 -1.47 -16.05
CA ILE A 27 0.10 -1.26 -16.49
C ILE A 27 -0.56 -2.58 -16.88
N THR A 28 0.08 -3.37 -17.74
CA THR A 28 -0.46 -4.64 -18.22
C THR A 28 -0.32 -5.76 -17.19
N ALA A 29 -1.10 -6.81 -17.34
CA ALA A 29 -1.02 -7.98 -16.46
C ALA A 29 0.39 -8.62 -16.48
N GLU A 30 1.05 -8.63 -17.64
CA GLU A 30 2.42 -9.14 -17.79
C GLU A 30 3.41 -8.26 -17.03
N GLU A 31 3.36 -6.95 -17.21
CA GLU A 31 4.22 -5.99 -16.52
C GLU A 31 4.03 -6.07 -14.99
N ILE A 32 2.79 -6.19 -14.52
CA ILE A 32 2.46 -6.33 -13.09
C ILE A 32 3.03 -7.64 -12.56
N ALA A 33 2.86 -8.77 -13.28
CA ALA A 33 3.38 -10.07 -12.86
C ALA A 33 4.91 -10.08 -12.77
N GLU A 34 5.60 -9.66 -13.82
CA GLU A 34 7.07 -9.64 -13.86
C GLU A 34 7.65 -8.68 -12.80
N SER A 35 7.00 -7.54 -12.60
CA SER A 35 7.40 -6.58 -11.58
C SER A 35 7.22 -7.14 -10.15
N ALA A 36 6.13 -7.86 -9.91
CA ALA A 36 5.86 -8.53 -8.64
C ALA A 36 6.87 -9.64 -8.33
N ILE A 37 7.17 -10.46 -9.34
CA ILE A 37 8.16 -11.54 -9.22
C ILE A 37 9.55 -10.97 -8.96
N GLY A 38 9.97 -9.97 -9.73
CA GLY A 38 11.26 -9.30 -9.52
C GLY A 38 11.38 -8.65 -8.13
N ALA A 39 10.28 -8.08 -7.61
CA ALA A 39 10.25 -7.54 -6.25
C ALA A 39 10.40 -8.64 -5.19
N ALA A 40 9.73 -9.80 -5.36
CA ALA A 40 9.87 -10.95 -4.47
C ALA A 40 11.29 -11.52 -4.49
N GLU A 41 11.89 -11.68 -5.68
CA GLU A 41 13.29 -12.14 -5.85
C GLU A 41 14.30 -11.17 -5.20
N ALA A 42 14.00 -9.86 -5.19
CA ALA A 42 14.82 -8.86 -4.51
C ALA A 42 14.68 -8.89 -2.98
N GLY A 43 13.66 -9.57 -2.43
CA GLY A 43 13.46 -9.78 -1.00
C GLY A 43 12.15 -9.24 -0.43
N ALA A 44 11.16 -8.90 -1.25
CA ALA A 44 9.82 -8.56 -0.74
C ALA A 44 9.08 -9.85 -0.33
N ALA A 45 8.65 -9.91 0.94
CA ALA A 45 7.87 -11.03 1.47
C ALA A 45 6.36 -10.89 1.23
N ILE A 46 5.89 -9.67 1.01
CA ILE A 46 4.49 -9.35 0.72
C ILE A 46 4.43 -8.52 -0.56
N ILE A 47 3.55 -8.88 -1.48
CA ILE A 47 3.31 -8.15 -2.72
C ILE A 47 1.90 -7.55 -2.69
N HIS A 48 1.84 -6.23 -2.69
CA HIS A 48 0.57 -5.49 -2.74
C HIS A 48 0.18 -5.19 -4.18
N LEU A 49 -1.05 -5.52 -4.55
CA LEU A 49 -1.48 -5.62 -5.94
C LEU A 49 -2.76 -4.81 -6.20
N HIS A 50 -2.68 -4.04 -7.27
CA HIS A 50 -3.78 -3.41 -7.99
C HIS A 50 -3.83 -3.92 -9.43
N ALA A 51 -4.97 -3.74 -10.09
CA ALA A 51 -5.07 -3.91 -11.53
C ALA A 51 -5.32 -2.56 -12.21
N ARG A 52 -4.97 -2.50 -13.48
CA ARG A 52 -5.20 -1.35 -14.35
C ARG A 52 -5.81 -1.81 -15.67
N ASN A 53 -6.59 -0.93 -16.28
CA ASN A 53 -7.05 -1.12 -17.65
C ASN A 53 -5.84 -1.12 -18.58
N PRO A 54 -5.59 -2.18 -19.38
CA PRO A 54 -4.40 -2.28 -20.20
C PRO A 54 -4.38 -1.30 -21.37
N VAL A 55 -5.52 -0.68 -21.72
CA VAL A 55 -5.63 0.26 -22.86
C VAL A 55 -5.18 1.66 -22.47
N ASP A 56 -5.59 2.13 -21.28
CA ASP A 56 -5.36 3.51 -20.88
C ASP A 56 -4.74 3.68 -19.48
N GLY A 57 -4.48 2.58 -18.77
CA GLY A 57 -3.82 2.56 -17.48
C GLY A 57 -4.66 3.05 -16.30
N ARG A 58 -5.97 3.27 -16.47
CA ARG A 58 -6.86 3.61 -15.34
C ARG A 58 -6.88 2.50 -14.31
N PRO A 59 -6.92 2.83 -13.00
CA PRO A 59 -7.19 1.83 -11.97
C PRO A 59 -8.51 1.13 -12.22
N ASP A 60 -8.51 -0.20 -12.10
CA ASP A 60 -9.71 -1.02 -12.35
C ASP A 60 -9.78 -2.16 -11.33
N GLN A 61 -11.00 -2.44 -10.83
CA GLN A 61 -11.29 -3.48 -9.84
C GLN A 61 -12.09 -4.66 -10.44
N ASN A 62 -12.05 -4.82 -11.77
CA ASN A 62 -12.61 -6.02 -12.39
C ASN A 62 -11.72 -7.24 -12.06
N PRO A 63 -12.24 -8.30 -11.41
CA PRO A 63 -11.49 -9.51 -11.10
C PRO A 63 -10.81 -10.16 -12.31
N ASP A 64 -11.40 -10.05 -13.50
CA ASP A 64 -10.82 -10.59 -14.73
C ASP A 64 -9.46 -9.99 -15.09
N LEU A 65 -9.20 -8.76 -14.66
CA LEU A 65 -7.90 -8.11 -14.84
C LEU A 65 -6.85 -8.56 -13.81
N PHE A 66 -7.29 -9.05 -12.65
CA PHE A 66 -6.40 -9.60 -11.62
C PHE A 66 -5.98 -11.04 -11.92
N MET A 67 -6.89 -11.85 -12.46
CA MET A 67 -6.67 -13.28 -12.67
C MET A 67 -5.38 -13.61 -13.43
N PRO A 68 -5.04 -12.95 -14.56
CA PRO A 68 -3.87 -13.30 -15.35
C PRO A 68 -2.57 -13.16 -14.55
N PHE A 69 -2.33 -12.01 -13.89
CA PHE A 69 -1.11 -11.81 -13.15
C PHE A 69 -1.07 -12.61 -11.84
N LEU A 70 -2.19 -12.79 -11.14
CA LEU A 70 -2.23 -13.60 -9.92
C LEU A 70 -1.83 -15.05 -10.18
N LYS A 71 -2.29 -15.61 -11.30
CA LYS A 71 -1.92 -16.97 -11.71
C LYS A 71 -0.41 -17.12 -11.92
N VAL A 72 0.20 -16.17 -12.61
CA VAL A 72 1.65 -16.20 -12.91
C VAL A 72 2.47 -15.98 -11.64
N ILE A 73 2.11 -15.01 -10.80
CA ILE A 73 2.84 -14.73 -9.56
C ILE A 73 2.80 -15.96 -8.63
N ARG A 74 1.63 -16.58 -8.43
CA ARG A 74 1.51 -17.79 -7.58
C ARG A 74 2.30 -18.98 -8.08
N GLN A 75 2.59 -19.07 -9.38
CA GLN A 75 3.40 -20.15 -9.95
C GLN A 75 4.90 -19.93 -9.79
N ARG A 76 5.33 -18.66 -9.69
CA ARG A 76 6.75 -18.28 -9.75
C ARG A 76 7.28 -17.65 -8.46
N SER A 77 6.42 -17.42 -7.46
CA SER A 77 6.79 -16.81 -6.19
C SER A 77 5.98 -17.39 -5.04
N ASP A 78 6.59 -17.49 -3.87
CA ASP A 78 5.97 -17.84 -2.59
C ASP A 78 5.63 -16.61 -1.73
N ALA A 79 5.81 -15.41 -2.27
CA ALA A 79 5.46 -14.17 -1.57
C ALA A 79 3.96 -14.12 -1.25
N VAL A 80 3.64 -13.58 -0.08
CA VAL A 80 2.26 -13.38 0.38
C VAL A 80 1.57 -12.36 -0.53
N LEU A 81 0.40 -12.72 -1.05
CA LEU A 81 -0.38 -11.82 -1.90
C LEU A 81 -1.32 -10.95 -1.06
N ASN A 82 -1.16 -9.64 -1.22
CA ASN A 82 -1.99 -8.62 -0.60
C ASN A 82 -2.79 -7.89 -1.68
N LEU A 83 -4.10 -8.14 -1.74
CA LEU A 83 -4.97 -7.46 -2.70
C LEU A 83 -5.58 -6.20 -2.11
N THR A 84 -5.58 -5.14 -2.90
CA THR A 84 -6.20 -3.88 -2.51
C THR A 84 -7.71 -4.02 -2.29
N THR A 85 -8.23 -3.33 -1.28
CA THR A 85 -9.65 -2.95 -1.17
C THR A 85 -9.83 -1.43 -1.35
N GLY A 86 -8.75 -0.71 -1.68
CA GLY A 86 -8.74 0.73 -1.92
C GLY A 86 -9.32 1.09 -3.28
N GLY A 87 -8.86 0.47 -4.34
CA GLY A 87 -9.29 0.79 -5.71
C GLY A 87 -9.09 2.26 -6.03
N HIS A 88 -10.09 2.87 -6.68
CA HIS A 88 -10.15 4.29 -6.92
C HIS A 88 -11.20 4.93 -5.98
N PRO A 89 -10.97 6.13 -5.42
CA PRO A 89 -11.86 6.76 -4.45
C PRO A 89 -13.30 7.01 -4.93
N SER A 90 -13.54 7.07 -6.25
CA SER A 90 -14.90 7.18 -6.81
C SER A 90 -15.71 5.88 -6.80
N MET A 91 -15.08 4.74 -6.50
CA MET A 91 -15.73 3.44 -6.45
C MET A 91 -16.44 3.22 -5.12
N THR A 92 -17.56 2.50 -5.15
CA THR A 92 -18.23 2.00 -3.95
C THR A 92 -17.35 0.94 -3.25
N VAL A 93 -17.61 0.70 -1.96
CA VAL A 93 -16.89 -0.35 -1.21
C VAL A 93 -17.10 -1.74 -1.83
N GLN A 94 -18.29 -2.01 -2.37
CA GLN A 94 -18.62 -3.25 -3.07
C GLN A 94 -17.77 -3.45 -4.32
N GLU A 95 -17.61 -2.39 -5.13
CA GLU A 95 -16.74 -2.43 -6.32
C GLU A 95 -15.28 -2.65 -5.94
N ARG A 96 -14.78 -1.88 -4.97
CA ARG A 96 -13.36 -1.96 -4.52
C ARG A 96 -12.98 -3.33 -3.99
N MET A 97 -13.91 -4.02 -3.31
CA MET A 97 -13.68 -5.30 -2.65
C MET A 97 -13.75 -6.51 -3.60
N ARG A 98 -14.34 -6.37 -4.79
CA ARG A 98 -14.61 -7.52 -5.70
C ARG A 98 -13.40 -8.44 -5.92
N PRO A 99 -12.17 -7.97 -6.19
CA PRO A 99 -11.02 -8.85 -6.35
C PRO A 99 -10.71 -9.66 -5.10
N ALA A 100 -10.67 -9.01 -3.93
CA ALA A 100 -10.39 -9.69 -2.68
C ALA A 100 -11.47 -10.73 -2.33
N GLN A 101 -12.73 -10.44 -2.59
CA GLN A 101 -13.84 -11.38 -2.41
C GLN A 101 -13.76 -12.56 -3.39
N THR A 102 -13.37 -12.31 -4.64
CA THR A 102 -13.27 -13.34 -5.68
C THR A 102 -12.11 -14.30 -5.45
N PHE A 103 -10.95 -13.77 -5.07
CA PHE A 103 -9.71 -14.57 -5.00
C PHE A 103 -9.31 -14.99 -3.60
N ALA A 104 -9.98 -14.50 -2.56
CA ALA A 104 -9.71 -14.82 -1.15
C ALA A 104 -8.19 -14.82 -0.86
N PRO A 105 -7.50 -13.66 -1.01
CA PRO A 105 -6.05 -13.61 -0.83
C PRO A 105 -5.68 -13.86 0.64
N GLU A 106 -4.41 -14.16 0.87
CA GLU A 106 -3.87 -14.31 2.22
C GLU A 106 -4.00 -13.01 3.01
N VAL A 107 -3.77 -11.86 2.35
CA VAL A 107 -3.90 -10.52 2.93
C VAL A 107 -4.69 -9.60 1.99
N ALA A 108 -5.49 -8.73 2.57
CA ALA A 108 -6.10 -7.60 1.88
C ALA A 108 -5.82 -6.30 2.65
N SER A 109 -5.52 -5.21 1.94
CA SER A 109 -5.40 -3.91 2.60
C SER A 109 -6.77 -3.37 3.01
N LEU A 110 -6.83 -2.69 4.14
CA LEU A 110 -8.06 -2.10 4.68
C LEU A 110 -7.76 -0.74 5.30
N ASN A 111 -8.15 0.32 4.61
CA ASN A 111 -8.07 1.68 5.14
C ASN A 111 -9.06 1.86 6.30
N MET A 112 -8.56 2.30 7.46
CA MET A 112 -9.31 2.35 8.71
C MET A 112 -10.13 3.63 8.91
N GLY A 113 -10.39 4.40 7.84
CA GLY A 113 -11.24 5.58 7.95
C GLY A 113 -11.46 6.33 6.65
N THR A 114 -12.38 7.27 6.72
CA THR A 114 -12.69 8.22 5.64
C THR A 114 -11.71 9.39 5.71
N MET A 115 -11.19 9.82 4.56
CA MET A 115 -10.26 10.96 4.48
C MET A 115 -10.37 11.69 3.13
N GLY A 116 -9.94 12.93 3.09
CA GLY A 116 -9.60 13.57 1.82
C GLY A 116 -8.42 12.83 1.17
N PHE A 117 -8.37 12.78 -0.15
CA PHE A 117 -7.27 12.10 -0.87
C PHE A 117 -6.81 12.98 -2.03
N GLY A 118 -5.96 13.97 -1.70
CA GLY A 118 -5.55 15.02 -2.64
C GLY A 118 -4.35 14.60 -3.50
N LEU A 119 -4.57 14.47 -4.80
CA LEU A 119 -3.53 14.20 -5.80
C LEU A 119 -3.28 15.38 -6.73
N PHE A 120 -4.14 16.40 -6.68
CA PHE A 120 -4.07 17.58 -7.53
C PHE A 120 -2.71 18.33 -7.51
N PRO A 121 -1.90 18.32 -6.42
CA PRO A 121 -0.59 18.98 -6.47
C PRO A 121 0.38 18.34 -7.47
N MET A 122 0.10 17.12 -7.95
CA MET A 122 0.89 16.50 -9.01
C MET A 122 0.78 17.25 -10.34
N LEU A 123 -0.31 18.02 -10.56
CA LEU A 123 -0.48 18.90 -11.73
C LEU A 123 0.57 20.03 -11.80
N ASP A 124 1.16 20.41 -10.67
CA ASP A 124 2.24 21.40 -10.66
C ASP A 124 3.54 20.84 -11.25
N ARG A 125 3.73 19.54 -11.12
CA ARG A 125 4.94 18.83 -11.54
C ARG A 125 4.84 18.19 -12.92
N PHE A 126 3.68 17.58 -13.23
CA PHE A 126 3.45 16.89 -14.50
C PHE A 126 2.56 17.75 -15.40
N LYS A 127 2.99 17.97 -16.65
CA LYS A 127 2.28 18.84 -17.61
C LYS A 127 1.88 18.09 -18.88
N ASP A 128 2.64 17.06 -19.24
CA ASP A 128 2.42 16.27 -20.45
C ASP A 128 1.73 14.96 -20.10
N PHE A 129 0.51 14.77 -20.56
CA PHE A 129 -0.32 13.60 -20.27
C PHE A 129 -0.65 12.85 -21.56
N LYS A 130 -0.53 11.54 -21.52
CA LYS A 130 -0.87 10.63 -22.63
C LYS A 130 -2.38 10.50 -22.84
N HIS A 131 -3.13 10.56 -21.72
CA HIS A 131 -4.57 10.34 -21.74
C HIS A 131 -5.30 11.52 -21.11
N ALA A 132 -6.39 11.96 -21.71
CA ALA A 132 -7.19 13.09 -21.22
C ALA A 132 -7.78 12.86 -19.80
N TRP A 133 -7.95 11.61 -19.38
CA TRP A 133 -8.46 11.30 -18.06
C TRP A 133 -7.47 11.62 -16.94
N GLU A 134 -6.16 11.59 -17.20
CA GLU A 134 -5.13 11.76 -16.16
C GLU A 134 -5.21 13.13 -15.48
N PRO A 135 -5.12 14.27 -16.22
CA PRO A 135 -5.24 15.58 -15.57
C PRO A 135 -6.63 15.82 -14.97
N ALA A 136 -7.69 15.27 -15.59
CA ALA A 136 -9.04 15.39 -15.08
C ALA A 136 -9.22 14.68 -13.73
N ALA A 137 -8.68 13.46 -13.59
CA ALA A 137 -8.72 12.70 -12.35
C ALA A 137 -7.89 13.36 -11.23
N LEU A 138 -6.73 13.91 -11.58
CA LEU A 138 -5.91 14.66 -10.61
C LEU A 138 -6.63 15.92 -10.12
N GLU A 139 -7.21 16.72 -11.02
CA GLU A 139 -7.96 17.92 -10.63
C GLU A 139 -9.20 17.59 -9.79
N ALA A 140 -9.94 16.53 -10.16
CA ALA A 140 -11.10 16.07 -9.40
C ALA A 140 -10.76 15.66 -7.95
N SER A 141 -9.49 15.34 -7.67
CA SER A 141 -9.06 14.97 -6.33
C SER A 141 -9.10 16.11 -5.31
N ARG A 142 -9.36 17.37 -5.74
CA ARG A 142 -9.60 18.51 -4.85
C ARG A 142 -10.88 18.35 -4.02
N ASP A 143 -11.88 17.69 -4.59
CA ASP A 143 -13.20 17.47 -3.98
C ASP A 143 -13.47 15.99 -3.76
N LEU A 144 -12.40 15.17 -3.64
CA LEU A 144 -12.51 13.74 -3.53
C LEU A 144 -12.38 13.29 -2.08
N VAL A 145 -13.35 12.51 -1.63
CA VAL A 145 -13.33 11.85 -0.34
C VAL A 145 -13.14 10.34 -0.56
N PHE A 146 -12.05 9.80 -0.06
CA PHE A 146 -11.93 8.34 0.08
C PHE A 146 -12.84 7.91 1.21
N LYS A 147 -13.99 7.39 0.83
CA LYS A 147 -15.04 6.99 1.77
C LYS A 147 -14.78 5.60 2.31
N ASN A 148 -14.57 5.49 3.62
CA ASN A 148 -14.53 4.22 4.37
C ASN A 148 -15.16 4.46 5.75
N THR A 149 -16.49 4.44 5.80
CA THR A 149 -17.26 4.61 7.03
C THR A 149 -17.17 3.37 7.91
N TYR A 150 -17.66 3.45 9.14
CA TYR A 150 -17.76 2.27 10.01
C TYR A 150 -18.55 1.14 9.36
N ALA A 151 -19.66 1.47 8.67
CA ALA A 151 -20.44 0.47 7.94
C ALA A 151 -19.68 -0.16 6.77
N ASP A 152 -18.87 0.64 6.04
CA ASP A 152 -18.03 0.12 4.95
C ASP A 152 -16.96 -0.83 5.50
N ILE A 153 -16.31 -0.48 6.63
CA ILE A 153 -15.30 -1.32 7.29
C ILE A 153 -15.94 -2.60 7.84
N GLU A 154 -17.07 -2.51 8.51
CA GLU A 154 -17.82 -3.69 8.99
C GLU A 154 -18.19 -4.63 7.85
N TYR A 155 -18.63 -4.08 6.73
CA TYR A 155 -18.96 -4.86 5.53
C TYR A 155 -17.74 -5.61 4.99
N LEU A 156 -16.57 -4.94 4.87
CA LEU A 156 -15.32 -5.55 4.44
C LEU A 156 -14.89 -6.69 5.39
N LEU A 157 -14.89 -6.42 6.70
CA LEU A 157 -14.52 -7.41 7.72
C LEU A 157 -15.45 -8.61 7.70
N ALA A 158 -16.78 -8.39 7.64
CA ALA A 158 -17.77 -9.46 7.62
C ALA A 158 -17.71 -10.32 6.35
N THR A 159 -17.31 -9.72 5.22
CA THR A 159 -17.23 -10.44 3.95
C THR A 159 -15.93 -11.22 3.78
N LEU A 160 -14.78 -10.62 4.13
CA LEU A 160 -13.47 -11.21 3.82
C LEU A 160 -12.93 -12.11 4.95
N SER A 161 -13.24 -11.82 6.23
CA SER A 161 -12.74 -12.64 7.34
C SER A 161 -13.18 -14.11 7.27
N PRO A 162 -14.44 -14.44 6.89
CA PRO A 162 -14.86 -15.84 6.74
C PRO A 162 -14.14 -16.60 5.62
N LEU A 163 -13.58 -15.89 4.65
CA LEU A 163 -12.78 -16.47 3.57
C LEU A 163 -11.32 -16.81 4.00
N GLY A 164 -10.95 -16.50 5.25
CA GLY A 164 -9.59 -16.71 5.76
C GLY A 164 -8.62 -15.56 5.49
N THR A 165 -9.05 -14.52 4.80
CA THR A 165 -8.22 -13.35 4.50
C THR A 165 -7.86 -12.59 5.78
N ARG A 166 -6.57 -12.27 5.95
CA ARG A 166 -6.02 -11.36 6.96
C ARG A 166 -6.00 -9.95 6.43
N PHE A 167 -5.80 -8.95 7.31
CA PHE A 167 -5.84 -7.56 6.91
C PHE A 167 -4.53 -6.84 7.21
N GLU A 168 -4.07 -6.03 6.24
CA GLU A 168 -3.14 -4.94 6.43
C GLU A 168 -3.98 -3.69 6.71
N PHE A 169 -4.00 -3.25 7.98
CA PHE A 169 -4.79 -2.11 8.42
C PHE A 169 -4.07 -0.81 8.12
N GLU A 170 -4.49 -0.12 7.07
CA GLU A 170 -3.89 1.15 6.63
C GLU A 170 -4.44 2.31 7.45
N CYS A 171 -3.54 2.99 8.18
CA CYS A 171 -3.84 4.11 9.05
C CYS A 171 -3.11 5.37 8.55
N TYR A 172 -3.86 6.31 7.99
CA TYR A 172 -3.35 7.56 7.42
C TYR A 172 -3.36 8.72 8.41
N ASP A 173 -3.97 8.53 9.57
CA ASP A 173 -4.00 9.49 10.66
C ASP A 173 -4.25 8.75 11.99
N THR A 174 -4.06 9.45 13.11
CA THR A 174 -4.28 8.90 14.45
C THR A 174 -5.72 8.47 14.68
N SER A 175 -6.71 9.15 14.09
CA SER A 175 -8.12 8.76 14.13
C SER A 175 -8.36 7.35 13.60
N HIS A 176 -7.61 6.92 12.59
CA HIS A 176 -7.71 5.57 12.02
C HIS A 176 -7.24 4.49 13.00
N LEU A 177 -6.24 4.77 13.84
CA LEU A 177 -5.82 3.86 14.93
C LEU A 177 -6.94 3.69 15.97
N TYR A 178 -7.65 4.75 16.32
CA TYR A 178 -8.79 4.67 17.23
C TYR A 178 -9.97 3.93 16.61
N ASN A 179 -10.20 4.08 15.30
CA ASN A 179 -11.20 3.30 14.59
C ASN A 179 -10.85 1.80 14.64
N LEU A 180 -9.60 1.44 14.39
CA LEU A 180 -9.14 0.04 14.50
C LEU A 180 -9.32 -0.50 15.93
N LYS A 181 -9.00 0.30 16.94
CA LYS A 181 -9.22 -0.06 18.34
C LYS A 181 -10.70 -0.32 18.64
N TYR A 182 -11.60 0.50 18.09
CA TYR A 182 -13.06 0.29 18.21
C TYR A 182 -13.47 -1.09 17.69
N PHE A 183 -12.96 -1.52 16.52
CA PHE A 183 -13.28 -2.84 15.94
C PHE A 183 -12.63 -3.98 16.73
N LEU A 184 -11.41 -3.79 17.24
CA LEU A 184 -10.74 -4.77 18.09
C LEU A 184 -11.53 -5.01 19.39
N ASP A 185 -11.96 -3.95 20.06
CA ASP A 185 -12.69 -4.05 21.33
C ASP A 185 -14.06 -4.73 21.18
N ARG A 186 -14.60 -4.80 19.97
CA ARG A 186 -15.83 -5.52 19.63
C ARG A 186 -15.60 -6.93 19.10
N GLY A 187 -14.34 -7.37 19.04
CA GLY A 187 -14.01 -8.71 18.55
C GLY A 187 -14.20 -8.91 17.05
N LEU A 188 -14.34 -7.81 16.29
CA LEU A 188 -14.52 -7.86 14.83
C LEU A 188 -13.20 -8.05 14.09
N VAL A 189 -12.08 -7.76 14.72
CA VAL A 189 -10.73 -8.04 14.22
C VAL A 189 -9.97 -8.89 15.23
N LYS A 190 -9.00 -9.68 14.76
CA LYS A 190 -8.22 -10.62 15.58
C LYS A 190 -6.76 -10.22 15.60
N VAL A 191 -6.14 -10.39 16.77
CA VAL A 191 -4.70 -10.23 16.95
C VAL A 191 -3.94 -11.47 16.43
N PRO A 192 -2.64 -11.34 16.05
CA PRO A 192 -1.90 -10.09 15.95
C PRO A 192 -2.39 -9.22 14.78
N LEU A 193 -2.46 -7.91 14.99
CA LEU A 193 -2.79 -6.95 13.94
C LEU A 193 -1.55 -6.66 13.09
N PHE A 194 -1.72 -6.45 11.78
CA PHE A 194 -0.68 -5.90 10.92
C PHE A 194 -1.08 -4.47 10.55
N ILE A 195 -0.45 -3.49 11.21
CA ILE A 195 -0.81 -2.08 11.10
C ILE A 195 0.19 -1.37 10.19
N GLN A 196 -0.30 -0.88 9.07
CA GLN A 196 0.43 -0.06 8.11
C GLN A 196 0.13 1.42 8.39
N THR A 197 1.07 2.16 8.97
CA THR A 197 0.95 3.61 9.08
C THR A 197 1.44 4.27 7.79
N CYS A 198 0.61 5.17 7.22
CA CYS A 198 0.82 5.75 5.90
C CYS A 198 1.11 7.25 6.02
N PHE A 199 2.23 7.70 5.46
CA PHE A 199 2.74 9.05 5.62
C PHE A 199 2.91 9.79 4.30
N GLY A 200 2.54 11.08 4.28
CA GLY A 200 2.84 11.98 3.18
C GLY A 200 1.79 12.00 2.06
N ILE A 201 0.62 11.41 2.28
CA ILE A 201 -0.54 11.60 1.39
C ILE A 201 -1.35 12.81 1.86
N LEU A 202 -1.66 13.73 0.95
CA LEU A 202 -2.45 14.92 1.27
C LEU A 202 -3.88 14.52 1.69
N GLY A 203 -4.25 14.88 2.89
CA GLY A 203 -5.50 14.47 3.55
C GLY A 203 -5.28 13.54 4.74
N GLY A 204 -4.08 12.95 4.87
CA GLY A 204 -3.59 12.23 6.04
C GLY A 204 -2.51 12.99 6.80
N ILE A 205 -1.86 12.30 7.74
CA ILE A 205 -0.75 12.86 8.53
C ILE A 205 0.49 13.12 7.65
N GLY A 206 1.30 14.11 8.02
CA GLY A 206 2.54 14.46 7.34
C GLY A 206 3.61 13.36 7.41
N SER A 207 4.79 13.66 6.86
CA SER A 207 5.92 12.72 6.82
C SER A 207 7.14 13.22 7.61
N HIS A 208 6.91 14.15 8.56
CA HIS A 208 7.94 14.59 9.48
C HIS A 208 8.28 13.45 10.47
N PRO A 209 9.52 13.31 10.95
CA PRO A 209 9.87 12.34 11.99
C PRO A 209 8.95 12.36 13.22
N ASP A 210 8.52 13.53 13.65
CA ASP A 210 7.59 13.67 14.78
C ASP A 210 6.22 13.06 14.49
N ASP A 211 5.73 13.15 13.26
CA ASP A 211 4.46 12.54 12.82
C ASP A 211 4.56 11.02 12.91
N ILE A 212 5.68 10.46 12.44
CA ILE A 212 5.94 9.02 12.48
C ILE A 212 6.00 8.54 13.94
N MET A 213 6.73 9.27 14.79
CA MET A 213 6.81 8.99 16.22
C MET A 213 5.46 9.12 16.91
N HIS A 214 4.64 10.10 16.52
CA HIS A 214 3.32 10.30 17.07
C HIS A 214 2.40 9.12 16.77
N MET A 215 2.35 8.67 15.52
CA MET A 215 1.59 7.50 15.11
C MET A 215 2.06 6.24 15.85
N LYS A 216 3.38 6.01 15.92
CA LYS A 216 3.97 4.86 16.61
C LYS A 216 3.60 4.83 18.08
N ARG A 217 3.79 5.95 18.79
CA ARG A 217 3.44 6.05 20.23
C ARG A 217 1.95 5.86 20.47
N THR A 218 1.10 6.34 19.57
CA THR A 218 -0.34 6.15 19.66
C THR A 218 -0.70 4.67 19.47
N ALA A 219 -0.10 4.00 18.48
CA ALA A 219 -0.31 2.57 18.26
C ALA A 219 0.17 1.74 19.46
N ASP A 220 1.37 2.04 20.01
CA ASP A 220 1.89 1.36 21.20
C ASP A 220 0.95 1.47 22.41
N ARG A 221 0.42 2.68 22.64
CA ARG A 221 -0.54 2.92 23.74
C ARG A 221 -1.85 2.17 23.55
N LEU A 222 -2.35 2.05 22.30
CA LEU A 222 -3.65 1.45 22.00
C LEU A 222 -3.60 -0.08 21.92
N PHE A 223 -2.50 -0.65 21.44
CA PHE A 223 -2.42 -2.07 21.07
C PHE A 223 -1.34 -2.85 21.83
N GLY A 224 -0.39 -2.17 22.50
CA GLY A 224 0.70 -2.84 23.22
C GLY A 224 1.53 -3.74 22.31
N ASP A 225 1.61 -5.03 22.67
CA ASP A 225 2.32 -6.07 21.93
C ASP A 225 1.42 -6.85 20.94
N GLN A 226 0.17 -6.44 20.79
CA GLN A 226 -0.83 -7.14 19.96
C GLN A 226 -0.72 -6.83 18.46
N TYR A 227 0.31 -6.12 18.01
CA TYR A 227 0.45 -5.74 16.62
C TYR A 227 1.88 -5.84 16.08
N GLN A 228 1.97 -6.00 14.78
CA GLN A 228 3.17 -5.81 13.98
C GLN A 228 3.05 -4.48 13.26
N TRP A 229 4.02 -3.59 13.47
CA TRP A 229 4.04 -2.28 12.85
C TRP A 229 4.72 -2.32 11.48
N SER A 230 4.12 -1.70 10.48
CA SER A 230 4.66 -1.46 9.16
C SER A 230 4.48 0.01 8.77
N VAL A 231 5.30 0.50 7.85
CA VAL A 231 5.27 1.90 7.42
C VAL A 231 5.30 2.02 5.91
N LEU A 232 4.49 2.95 5.42
CA LEU A 232 4.49 3.46 4.06
C LEU A 232 4.89 4.94 4.07
N GLY A 233 5.85 5.31 3.23
CA GLY A 233 6.23 6.71 2.98
C GLY A 233 5.99 7.08 1.53
N ALA A 234 5.09 8.04 1.27
CA ALA A 234 4.81 8.49 -0.08
C ALA A 234 5.91 9.43 -0.62
N GLY A 235 6.22 9.26 -1.92
CA GLY A 235 7.12 10.14 -2.66
C GLY A 235 8.59 10.04 -2.24
N ALA A 236 9.33 11.15 -2.37
CA ALA A 236 10.79 11.18 -2.22
C ALA A 236 11.30 10.80 -0.82
N ARG A 237 10.43 10.78 0.19
CA ARG A 237 10.81 10.41 1.57
C ARG A 237 10.74 8.91 1.85
N GLN A 238 10.31 8.08 0.91
CA GLN A 238 10.13 6.64 1.11
C GLN A 238 11.32 5.98 1.80
N MET A 239 12.54 6.12 1.27
CA MET A 239 13.71 5.42 1.81
C MET A 239 14.18 5.96 3.18
N SER A 240 14.01 7.26 3.44
CA SER A 240 14.31 7.81 4.78
C SER A 240 13.32 7.29 5.84
N ILE A 241 12.06 7.11 5.47
CA ILE A 241 11.03 6.53 6.34
C ILE A 241 11.29 5.03 6.55
N VAL A 242 11.71 4.30 5.52
CA VAL A 242 12.18 2.90 5.64
C VAL A 242 13.27 2.77 6.70
N ALA A 243 14.32 3.59 6.61
CA ALA A 243 15.43 3.56 7.58
C ALA A 243 14.94 3.84 9.01
N MET A 244 14.11 4.85 9.17
CA MET A 244 13.54 5.23 10.45
C MET A 244 12.68 4.11 11.04
N ALA A 245 11.77 3.54 10.26
CA ALA A 245 10.88 2.48 10.71
C ALA A 245 11.65 1.21 11.11
N ALA A 246 12.59 0.77 10.29
CA ALA A 246 13.40 -0.41 10.56
C ALA A 246 14.24 -0.25 11.84
N SER A 247 14.84 0.95 12.07
CA SER A 247 15.60 1.25 13.30
C SER A 247 14.72 1.22 14.55
N MET A 248 13.43 1.58 14.43
CA MET A 248 12.45 1.60 15.52
C MET A 248 11.72 0.27 15.70
N GLY A 249 12.12 -0.74 14.98
CA GLY A 249 11.52 -2.04 15.12
C GLY A 249 10.31 -2.27 14.22
N GLY A 250 10.07 -1.47 13.17
CA GLY A 250 8.99 -1.61 12.19
C GLY A 250 9.35 -2.53 11.02
N ASN A 251 8.32 -2.94 10.30
CA ASN A 251 8.39 -3.47 8.95
C ASN A 251 8.24 -2.31 7.96
N VAL A 252 8.48 -2.54 6.68
CA VAL A 252 8.52 -1.45 5.70
C VAL A 252 7.75 -1.82 4.43
N ARG A 253 7.18 -0.80 3.78
CA ARG A 253 6.60 -0.92 2.46
C ARG A 253 7.30 0.06 1.49
N VAL A 254 7.63 -0.46 0.30
CA VAL A 254 8.20 0.30 -0.82
C VAL A 254 7.44 -0.05 -2.09
N GLY A 255 7.76 0.60 -3.19
CA GLY A 255 7.20 0.27 -4.50
C GLY A 255 6.78 1.50 -5.31
N LEU A 256 6.59 1.27 -6.61
CA LEU A 256 6.22 2.32 -7.57
C LEU A 256 4.80 2.87 -7.33
N GLU A 257 3.97 2.16 -6.59
CA GLU A 257 2.69 2.68 -6.12
C GLU A 257 2.87 3.88 -5.20
N ASP A 258 3.84 3.79 -4.27
CA ASP A 258 4.01 4.78 -3.19
C ASP A 258 5.02 5.87 -3.60
N SER A 259 5.99 5.54 -4.45
CA SER A 259 7.04 6.47 -4.89
C SER A 259 7.59 6.10 -6.25
N LEU A 260 7.64 7.06 -7.15
CA LEU A 260 8.31 6.90 -8.46
C LEU A 260 9.83 7.13 -8.41
N TRP A 261 10.39 7.45 -7.23
CA TRP A 261 11.79 7.88 -7.12
C TRP A 261 12.73 6.73 -6.76
N GLY A 262 13.83 6.62 -7.54
CA GLY A 262 14.96 5.75 -7.25
C GLY A 262 16.17 6.48 -6.66
N GLY A 263 16.01 7.79 -6.39
CA GLY A 263 17.03 8.67 -5.84
C GLY A 263 16.75 10.12 -6.19
N PRO A 264 17.54 11.08 -5.71
CA PRO A 264 17.36 12.50 -6.01
C PRO A 264 17.36 12.78 -7.52
N GLY A 265 16.23 13.31 -8.03
CA GLY A 265 16.09 13.66 -9.45
C GLY A 265 16.02 12.49 -10.44
N ARG A 266 15.95 11.24 -9.96
CA ARG A 266 15.94 10.03 -10.80
C ARG A 266 14.72 9.18 -10.50
N LEU A 267 14.01 8.76 -11.55
CA LEU A 267 12.92 7.79 -11.42
C LEU A 267 13.49 6.39 -11.11
N ALA A 268 12.79 5.63 -10.28
CA ALA A 268 13.03 4.21 -10.12
C ALA A 268 12.59 3.48 -11.40
N GLN A 269 13.41 2.55 -11.86
CA GLN A 269 13.13 1.79 -13.08
C GLN A 269 12.28 0.54 -12.80
N THR A 270 12.42 -0.04 -11.59
CA THR A 270 11.68 -1.25 -11.21
C THR A 270 11.30 -1.22 -9.73
N ASN A 271 10.29 -1.99 -9.38
CA ASN A 271 9.97 -2.29 -7.99
C ASN A 271 11.12 -3.04 -7.28
N ALA A 272 11.78 -3.95 -7.99
CA ALA A 272 12.95 -4.68 -7.48
C ALA A 272 14.10 -3.75 -7.06
N GLU A 273 14.34 -2.65 -7.78
CA GLU A 273 15.33 -1.63 -7.41
C GLU A 273 15.02 -1.01 -6.05
N GLN A 274 13.76 -0.66 -5.80
CA GLN A 274 13.36 -0.08 -4.52
C GLN A 274 13.43 -1.09 -3.38
N VAL A 275 13.05 -2.35 -3.62
CA VAL A 275 13.20 -3.44 -2.64
C VAL A 275 14.67 -3.68 -2.32
N ALA A 276 15.54 -3.76 -3.32
CA ALA A 276 16.98 -3.92 -3.12
C ALA A 276 17.58 -2.77 -2.30
N THR A 277 17.16 -1.53 -2.57
CA THR A 277 17.59 -0.35 -1.79
C THR A 277 17.13 -0.44 -0.34
N ALA A 278 15.87 -0.78 -0.10
CA ALA A 278 15.33 -0.98 1.26
C ALA A 278 16.08 -2.09 1.99
N ARG A 279 16.35 -3.22 1.32
CA ARG A 279 17.13 -4.33 1.86
C ARG A 279 18.54 -3.90 2.25
N GLN A 280 19.24 -3.16 1.40
CA GLN A 280 20.57 -2.64 1.71
C GLN A 280 20.57 -1.74 2.95
N ILE A 281 19.55 -0.88 3.11
CA ILE A 281 19.39 -0.04 4.31
C ILE A 281 19.23 -0.91 5.55
N ILE A 282 18.32 -1.90 5.51
CA ILE A 282 18.01 -2.80 6.62
C ILE A 282 19.24 -3.62 7.02
N GLU A 283 19.89 -4.27 6.05
CA GLU A 283 21.10 -5.09 6.26
C GLU A 283 22.29 -4.25 6.73
N GLY A 284 22.43 -3.01 6.20
CA GLY A 284 23.45 -2.05 6.64
C GLY A 284 23.33 -1.63 8.11
N MET A 285 22.13 -1.76 8.71
CA MET A 285 21.90 -1.57 10.15
C MET A 285 22.14 -2.85 10.98
N GLY A 286 22.57 -3.95 10.34
CA GLY A 286 22.78 -5.23 11.02
C GLY A 286 21.51 -6.02 11.29
N LEU A 287 20.39 -5.64 10.67
CA LEU A 287 19.11 -6.36 10.73
C LEU A 287 19.04 -7.41 9.60
N GLU A 288 18.08 -8.33 9.69
CA GLU A 288 17.82 -9.34 8.65
C GLU A 288 16.48 -9.06 7.98
N VAL A 289 16.39 -9.35 6.69
CA VAL A 289 15.14 -9.33 5.92
C VAL A 289 14.43 -10.68 6.06
N ALA A 290 13.09 -10.66 6.15
CA ALA A 290 12.26 -11.84 6.33
C ALA A 290 12.14 -12.66 5.05
#